data_e16803e714971876738f03dd514b5fd7
#
_entry.id   e16803e714971876738f03dd514b5fd7
#
_cell.length_a   1.000
_cell.length_b   1.000
_cell.length_c   1.000
_cell.angle_alpha   90.00
_cell.angle_beta   90.00
_cell.angle_gamma   90.00
#
_symmetry.space_group_name_H-M   'P 1'
#
loop_
_entity.id
_entity.type
_entity.pdbx_description
1 polymer ?
#
loop_
_entity_poly.entity_id
_entity_poly.type
_entity_poly.pdbx_seq_one_letter_code
_entity_poly.pdbx_strand_id
1 'polypeptide(L)'
;MAHPVIYRLKAGHQTVVVPNGVRLRSDSEFPFSLYAVKGYDARMALVRILVDGYSLLHNWPELAPGRLRHSARAREELIHVLTRYHDATGTPVTIFFDGSGAPAGTPPPESNPAVEILFSCAGQTADDMIERAAHRFSAYGEVLAVTDDVAERDTVTGLGGLASSCANFIRLVENALTELQDELKNYNRAEWNCFNRSHKRDLK
;
A
#
# COMPACT_ATOMS: atom_id res chain seq x y z
N MET A 1 27.46 12.92 -10.04
CA MET A 1 26.57 12.99 -8.88
C MET A 1 25.46 13.99 -9.22
N ALA A 2 24.24 13.52 -9.44
CA ALA A 2 23.12 14.39 -9.78
C ALA A 2 22.42 14.81 -8.48
N HIS A 3 22.28 16.12 -8.27
CA HIS A 3 21.58 16.68 -7.12
C HIS A 3 20.06 16.54 -7.29
N PRO A 4 19.29 16.25 -6.22
CA PRO A 4 17.83 16.20 -6.28
C PRO A 4 17.29 17.61 -6.57
N VAL A 5 16.28 17.68 -7.44
CA VAL A 5 15.60 18.94 -7.77
C VAL A 5 14.49 19.17 -6.74
N ILE A 6 14.58 20.31 -6.05
CA ILE A 6 13.62 20.70 -5.01
C ILE A 6 12.57 21.62 -5.63
N TYR A 7 11.29 21.22 -5.59
CA TYR A 7 10.18 22.07 -6.01
C TYR A 7 9.45 22.64 -4.79
N ARG A 8 9.24 23.96 -4.78
CA ARG A 8 8.49 24.66 -3.75
C ARG A 8 7.09 24.97 -4.28
N LEU A 9 6.08 24.32 -3.76
CA LEU A 9 4.68 24.60 -4.12
C LEU A 9 4.17 25.82 -3.33
N LYS A 10 3.55 26.78 -4.06
CA LYS A 10 2.94 27.98 -3.47
C LYS A 10 1.56 27.64 -2.92
N ALA A 11 1.49 27.07 -1.75
CA ALA A 11 0.38 27.14 -0.80
C ALA A 11 0.77 26.36 0.46
N GLY A 12 1.38 27.04 1.44
CA GLY A 12 1.62 26.49 2.79
C GLY A 12 2.76 25.48 2.86
N HIS A 13 4.00 25.97 2.86
CA HIS A 13 5.22 25.36 3.42
C HIS A 13 5.41 23.82 3.34
N GLN A 14 5.14 23.18 2.22
CA GLN A 14 5.54 21.80 2.00
C GLN A 14 6.58 21.69 0.89
N THR A 15 7.70 21.03 1.20
CA THR A 15 8.75 20.73 0.24
C THR A 15 8.62 19.27 -0.16
N VAL A 16 8.32 18.99 -1.43
CA VAL A 16 8.28 17.63 -1.97
C VAL A 16 9.60 17.34 -2.67
N VAL A 17 10.32 16.32 -2.23
CA VAL A 17 11.51 15.81 -2.90
C VAL A 17 11.09 14.74 -3.89
N VAL A 18 11.29 15.01 -5.19
CA VAL A 18 10.95 14.05 -6.26
C VAL A 18 12.23 13.36 -6.74
N PRO A 19 12.29 12.02 -6.79
CA PRO A 19 13.43 11.31 -7.36
C PRO A 19 13.64 11.66 -8.83
N ASN A 20 14.88 11.66 -9.28
CA ASN A 20 15.27 11.99 -10.65
C ASN A 20 14.53 11.15 -11.68
N GLY A 21 13.82 11.81 -12.60
CA GLY A 21 13.16 11.19 -13.76
C GLY A 21 11.66 11.50 -13.91
N VAL A 22 11.01 12.09 -12.93
CA VAL A 22 9.60 12.47 -13.03
C VAL A 22 9.46 13.91 -13.50
N ARG A 23 8.94 14.12 -14.72
CA ARG A 23 8.53 15.44 -15.21
C ARG A 23 7.11 15.73 -14.71
N LEU A 24 6.96 16.67 -13.80
CA LEU A 24 5.66 17.22 -13.44
C LEU A 24 5.19 18.17 -14.55
N ARG A 25 4.02 17.89 -15.14
CA ARG A 25 3.33 18.85 -16.01
C ARG A 25 2.65 19.90 -15.14
N SER A 26 2.76 21.16 -15.54
CA SER A 26 2.41 22.35 -14.76
C SER A 26 0.91 22.66 -14.64
N ASP A 27 0.00 21.86 -15.20
CA ASP A 27 -1.37 22.29 -15.45
C ASP A 27 -2.46 21.30 -15.03
N SER A 28 -2.25 20.47 -14.01
CA SER A 28 -3.34 19.67 -13.45
C SER A 28 -3.29 19.64 -11.93
N GLU A 29 -4.37 20.11 -11.34
CA GLU A 29 -4.68 19.95 -9.92
C GLU A 29 -4.72 18.45 -9.60
N PHE A 30 -3.68 17.95 -8.93
CA PHE A 30 -3.71 16.62 -8.35
C PHE A 30 -4.29 16.74 -6.94
N PRO A 31 -5.43 16.11 -6.66
CA PRO A 31 -5.89 15.91 -5.30
C PRO A 31 -5.06 14.78 -4.67
N PHE A 32 -3.81 15.06 -4.29
CA PHE A 32 -3.12 14.21 -3.34
C PHE A 32 -3.69 14.49 -1.97
N SER A 33 -4.76 13.79 -1.62
CA SER A 33 -5.13 13.59 -0.23
C SER A 33 -4.08 12.65 0.37
N LEU A 34 -2.95 13.24 0.79
CA LEU A 34 -2.00 12.58 1.67
C LEU A 34 -2.76 12.36 2.98
N TYR A 35 -3.15 11.12 3.29
CA TYR A 35 -3.63 10.78 4.61
C TYR A 35 -2.52 11.05 5.62
N ALA A 36 -2.48 12.29 6.10
CA ALA A 36 -1.83 12.57 7.36
C ALA A 36 -2.67 11.88 8.44
N VAL A 37 -2.28 10.70 8.86
CA VAL A 37 -2.67 10.18 10.16
C VAL A 37 -2.35 11.28 11.14
N LYS A 38 -3.40 11.90 11.71
CA LYS A 38 -3.30 13.03 12.62
C LYS A 38 -2.32 12.69 13.74
N GLY A 39 -1.12 13.26 13.71
CA GLY A 39 -0.09 13.07 14.73
C GLY A 39 1.30 12.63 14.25
N TYR A 40 1.49 12.31 12.98
CA TYR A 40 2.81 11.98 12.45
C TYR A 40 3.47 13.22 11.84
N ASP A 41 4.67 13.54 12.36
CA ASP A 41 5.53 14.58 11.81
C ASP A 41 5.94 14.15 10.39
N ALA A 42 5.69 15.01 9.39
CA ALA A 42 5.89 14.75 7.96
C ALA A 42 7.36 14.54 7.54
N ARG A 43 8.23 14.14 8.46
CA ARG A 43 9.68 14.03 8.22
C ARG A 43 10.15 12.71 7.68
N MET A 44 9.34 11.65 7.77
CA MET A 44 9.71 10.36 7.18
C MET A 44 8.55 9.81 6.37
N ALA A 45 8.74 9.74 5.06
CA ALA A 45 7.78 9.10 4.18
C ALA A 45 7.77 7.59 4.44
N LEU A 46 6.58 6.99 4.51
CA LEU A 46 6.44 5.54 4.58
C LEU A 46 6.99 4.92 3.29
N VAL A 47 8.11 4.20 3.43
CA VAL A 47 8.84 3.63 2.29
C VAL A 47 8.16 2.36 1.80
N ARG A 48 7.66 1.53 2.73
CA ARG A 48 7.05 0.25 2.39
C ARG A 48 6.19 -0.29 3.54
N ILE A 49 5.15 -1.02 3.17
CA ILE A 49 4.34 -1.82 4.10
C ILE A 49 4.78 -3.27 3.97
N LEU A 50 5.10 -3.90 5.09
CA LEU A 50 5.49 -5.30 5.21
C LEU A 50 4.33 -6.05 5.85
N VAL A 51 3.76 -7.03 5.16
CA VAL A 51 2.54 -7.71 5.59
C VAL A 51 2.81 -9.18 5.82
N ASP A 52 2.53 -9.68 7.03
CA ASP A 52 2.33 -11.11 7.22
C ASP A 52 1.01 -11.53 6.56
N GLY A 53 1.13 -12.22 5.42
CA GLY A 53 -0.02 -12.57 4.59
C GLY A 53 -0.98 -13.53 5.28
N TYR A 54 -0.48 -14.49 6.07
CA TYR A 54 -1.36 -15.44 6.74
C TYR A 54 -2.00 -14.87 8.00
N SER A 55 -1.31 -14.05 8.77
CA SER A 55 -1.91 -13.29 9.86
C SER A 55 -3.03 -12.39 9.34
N LEU A 56 -2.80 -11.69 8.23
CA LEU A 56 -3.82 -10.83 7.64
C LEU A 56 -5.02 -11.62 7.11
N LEU A 57 -4.81 -12.74 6.40
CA LEU A 57 -5.88 -13.63 5.94
C LEU A 57 -6.66 -14.26 7.10
N HIS A 58 -5.99 -14.49 8.24
CA HIS A 58 -6.63 -15.01 9.44
C HIS A 58 -7.66 -14.01 9.99
N ASN A 59 -7.34 -12.74 9.94
CA ASN A 59 -8.14 -11.65 10.49
C ASN A 59 -9.14 -11.05 9.47
N TRP A 60 -9.11 -11.52 8.22
CA TRP A 60 -9.99 -11.02 7.15
C TRP A 60 -10.82 -12.13 6.48
N PRO A 61 -11.74 -12.80 7.23
CA PRO A 61 -12.52 -13.91 6.70
C PRO A 61 -13.44 -13.51 5.55
N GLU A 62 -13.85 -12.24 5.47
CA GLU A 62 -14.74 -11.69 4.44
C GLU A 62 -14.08 -11.66 3.07
N LEU A 63 -12.74 -11.64 3.02
CA LEU A 63 -11.99 -11.55 1.76
C LEU A 63 -12.17 -12.82 0.91
N ALA A 64 -12.26 -14.00 1.54
CA ALA A 64 -12.44 -15.28 0.87
C ALA A 64 -13.47 -16.17 1.60
N PRO A 65 -14.76 -15.80 1.59
CA PRO A 65 -15.79 -16.49 2.37
C PRO A 65 -15.91 -17.96 1.95
N GLY A 66 -15.96 -18.85 2.94
CA GLY A 66 -16.08 -20.29 2.74
C GLY A 66 -14.83 -21.00 2.19
N ARG A 67 -13.68 -20.32 2.14
CA ARG A 67 -12.41 -20.88 1.69
C ARG A 67 -11.44 -21.10 2.87
N LEU A 68 -10.56 -22.09 2.71
CA LEU A 68 -9.45 -22.24 3.64
C LEU A 68 -8.51 -21.03 3.53
N ARG A 69 -8.13 -20.47 4.68
CA ARG A 69 -7.28 -19.27 4.76
C ARG A 69 -5.89 -19.42 4.10
N HIS A 70 -5.37 -20.64 4.07
CA HIS A 70 -4.10 -20.99 3.42
C HIS A 70 -4.26 -21.41 1.95
N SER A 71 -5.46 -21.30 1.37
CA SER A 71 -5.68 -21.69 -0.03
C SER A 71 -5.05 -20.69 -1.00
N ALA A 72 -4.67 -21.16 -2.19
CA ALA A 72 -4.17 -20.30 -3.26
C ALA A 72 -5.17 -19.17 -3.59
N ARG A 73 -6.47 -19.50 -3.60
CA ARG A 73 -7.54 -18.53 -3.87
C ARG A 73 -7.59 -17.41 -2.81
N ALA A 74 -7.44 -17.75 -1.53
CA ALA A 74 -7.40 -16.70 -0.49
C ALA A 74 -6.20 -15.77 -0.65
N ARG A 75 -5.03 -16.33 -1.01
CA ARG A 75 -3.85 -15.51 -1.31
C ARG A 75 -4.06 -14.60 -2.52
N GLU A 76 -4.67 -15.11 -3.60
CA GLU A 76 -5.00 -14.32 -4.80
C GLU A 76 -5.92 -13.12 -4.47
N GLU A 77 -6.96 -13.34 -3.67
CA GLU A 77 -7.86 -12.25 -3.25
C GLU A 77 -7.12 -11.22 -2.38
N LEU A 78 -6.23 -11.66 -1.49
CA LEU A 78 -5.40 -10.74 -0.70
C LEU A 78 -4.46 -9.91 -1.59
N ILE A 79 -3.77 -10.55 -2.52
CA ILE A 79 -2.89 -9.87 -3.47
C ILE A 79 -3.68 -8.85 -4.29
N HIS A 80 -4.87 -9.24 -4.77
CA HIS A 80 -5.73 -8.36 -5.56
C HIS A 80 -6.17 -7.11 -4.76
N VAL A 81 -6.62 -7.29 -3.52
CA VAL A 81 -7.07 -6.15 -2.70
C VAL A 81 -5.91 -5.22 -2.32
N LEU A 82 -4.74 -5.77 -2.01
CA LEU A 82 -3.56 -4.96 -1.68
C LEU A 82 -2.95 -4.28 -2.91
N THR A 83 -3.09 -4.86 -4.10
CA THR A 83 -2.75 -4.17 -5.35
C THR A 83 -3.64 -2.95 -5.56
N ARG A 84 -4.94 -3.08 -5.37
CA ARG A 84 -5.87 -1.94 -5.44
C ARG A 84 -5.57 -0.87 -4.38
N TYR A 85 -5.18 -1.29 -3.19
CA TYR A 85 -4.74 -0.37 -2.14
C TYR A 85 -3.48 0.39 -2.56
N HIS A 86 -2.49 -0.32 -3.11
CA HIS A 86 -1.30 0.32 -3.67
C HIS A 86 -1.67 1.32 -4.77
N ASP A 87 -2.53 0.94 -5.71
CA ASP A 87 -2.98 1.81 -6.81
C ASP A 87 -3.67 3.09 -6.29
N ALA A 88 -4.40 2.97 -5.17
CA ALA A 88 -5.08 4.10 -4.53
C ALA A 88 -4.11 5.02 -3.77
N THR A 89 -3.08 4.47 -3.12
CA THR A 89 -2.23 5.22 -2.17
C THR A 89 -0.83 5.52 -2.68
N GLY A 90 -0.36 4.77 -3.69
CA GLY A 90 1.01 4.80 -4.18
C GLY A 90 2.04 4.16 -3.23
N THR A 91 1.61 3.59 -2.10
CA THR A 91 2.52 3.01 -1.10
C THR A 91 2.93 1.59 -1.48
N PRO A 92 4.22 1.27 -1.64
CA PRO A 92 4.67 -0.08 -1.96
C PRO A 92 4.36 -1.07 -0.84
N VAL A 93 3.96 -2.30 -1.20
CA VAL A 93 3.61 -3.37 -0.27
C VAL A 93 4.46 -4.60 -0.56
N THR A 94 4.97 -5.26 0.48
CA THR A 94 5.54 -6.61 0.37
C THR A 94 4.72 -7.55 1.25
N ILE A 95 4.24 -8.64 0.66
CA ILE A 95 3.46 -9.67 1.35
C ILE A 95 4.36 -10.88 1.56
N PHE A 96 4.51 -11.29 2.79
CA PHE A 96 5.28 -12.48 3.17
C PHE A 96 4.32 -13.63 3.48
N PHE A 97 4.60 -14.79 2.90
CA PHE A 97 3.88 -16.01 3.21
C PHE A 97 4.85 -17.06 3.74
N ASP A 98 4.46 -17.76 4.79
CA ASP A 98 5.21 -18.93 5.21
C ASP A 98 5.13 -20.02 4.12
N GLY A 99 6.30 -20.41 3.63
CA GLY A 99 6.47 -21.31 2.48
C GLY A 99 6.17 -22.78 2.77
N SER A 100 5.92 -23.16 4.02
CA SER A 100 5.59 -24.52 4.43
C SER A 100 4.30 -25.08 3.81
N GLY A 101 3.51 -24.22 3.15
CA GLY A 101 2.25 -24.61 2.48
C GLY A 101 2.22 -24.39 0.96
N ALA A 102 3.29 -23.95 0.33
CA ALA A 102 3.31 -23.84 -1.14
C ALA A 102 3.56 -25.22 -1.78
N PRO A 103 2.67 -25.71 -2.69
CA PRO A 103 2.94 -26.93 -3.44
C PRO A 103 4.26 -26.82 -4.19
N ALA A 104 5.09 -27.88 -4.13
CA ALA A 104 6.33 -27.93 -4.88
C ALA A 104 6.07 -27.67 -6.37
N GLY A 105 6.76 -26.66 -6.95
CA GLY A 105 6.56 -26.30 -8.35
C GLY A 105 5.51 -25.22 -8.62
N THR A 106 4.91 -24.63 -7.58
CA THR A 106 4.07 -23.43 -7.77
C THR A 106 4.96 -22.29 -8.29
N PRO A 107 4.72 -21.77 -9.51
CA PRO A 107 5.48 -20.62 -9.98
C PRO A 107 5.27 -19.45 -8.99
N PRO A 108 6.32 -18.67 -8.70
CA PRO A 108 6.13 -17.47 -7.92
C PRO A 108 5.08 -16.60 -8.62
N PRO A 109 4.12 -16.03 -7.90
CA PRO A 109 3.19 -15.10 -8.49
C PRO A 109 3.96 -13.96 -9.15
N GLU A 110 3.47 -13.45 -10.27
CA GLU A 110 4.08 -12.31 -10.94
C GLU A 110 4.19 -11.16 -9.95
N SER A 111 5.39 -10.92 -9.44
CA SER A 111 5.64 -9.83 -8.52
C SER A 111 5.77 -8.53 -9.31
N ASN A 112 4.89 -7.60 -9.04
CA ASN A 112 5.04 -6.21 -9.44
C ASN A 112 5.99 -5.54 -8.41
N PRO A 113 6.95 -4.69 -8.80
CA PRO A 113 7.78 -3.94 -7.85
C PRO A 113 6.99 -3.14 -6.80
N ALA A 114 5.75 -2.82 -7.11
CA ALA A 114 4.81 -2.12 -6.25
C ALA A 114 4.18 -3.02 -5.19
N VAL A 115 3.82 -4.26 -5.57
CA VAL A 115 3.31 -5.31 -4.65
C VAL A 115 4.16 -6.54 -4.85
N GLU A 116 5.12 -6.71 -3.96
CA GLU A 116 6.06 -7.83 -3.97
C GLU A 116 5.51 -8.99 -3.12
N ILE A 117 5.65 -10.21 -3.60
CA ILE A 117 5.16 -11.41 -2.91
C ILE A 117 6.33 -12.34 -2.68
N LEU A 118 6.60 -12.67 -1.41
CA LEU A 118 7.72 -13.50 -1.00
C LEU A 118 7.21 -14.69 -0.19
N PHE A 119 7.81 -15.85 -0.44
CA PHE A 119 7.58 -17.07 0.33
C PHE A 119 8.83 -17.42 1.12
N SER A 120 8.67 -17.79 2.38
CA SER A 120 9.79 -18.26 3.18
C SER A 120 10.32 -19.61 2.64
N CYS A 121 11.64 -19.79 2.73
CA CYS A 121 12.30 -21.05 2.39
C CYS A 121 12.30 -21.99 3.59
N ALA A 122 12.63 -23.27 3.37
CA ALA A 122 12.78 -24.23 4.44
C ALA A 122 13.76 -23.74 5.51
N GLY A 123 13.32 -23.73 6.77
CA GLY A 123 14.12 -23.28 7.92
C GLY A 123 14.08 -21.76 8.16
N GLN A 124 13.22 -21.02 7.46
CA GLN A 124 12.99 -19.61 7.63
C GLN A 124 11.51 -19.34 7.79
N THR A 125 11.13 -18.43 8.67
CA THR A 125 9.75 -18.01 8.89
C THR A 125 9.42 -16.72 8.12
N ALA A 126 8.13 -16.38 8.01
CA ALA A 126 7.71 -15.09 7.49
C ALA A 126 8.22 -13.95 8.39
N ASP A 127 8.19 -14.14 9.72
CA ASP A 127 8.68 -13.18 10.72
C ASP A 127 10.16 -12.84 10.50
N ASP A 128 11.03 -13.86 10.31
CA ASP A 128 12.45 -13.67 10.00
C ASP A 128 12.65 -12.81 8.73
N MET A 129 11.75 -12.94 7.76
CA MET A 129 11.83 -12.18 6.52
C MET A 129 11.37 -10.74 6.73
N ILE A 130 10.31 -10.53 7.49
CA ILE A 130 9.78 -9.21 7.83
C ILE A 130 10.80 -8.42 8.65
N GLU A 131 11.41 -9.03 9.68
CA GLU A 131 12.47 -8.41 10.46
C GLU A 131 13.65 -7.96 9.61
N ARG A 132 14.15 -8.84 8.72
CA ARG A 132 15.23 -8.49 7.80
C ARG A 132 14.85 -7.39 6.81
N ALA A 133 13.63 -7.42 6.31
CA ALA A 133 13.12 -6.39 5.43
C ALA A 133 12.98 -5.04 6.16
N ALA A 134 12.44 -5.04 7.38
CA ALA A 134 12.33 -3.84 8.22
C ALA A 134 13.71 -3.22 8.45
N HIS A 135 14.69 -4.03 8.86
CA HIS A 135 16.06 -3.57 9.06
C HIS A 135 16.67 -3.00 7.76
N ARG A 136 16.46 -3.64 6.62
CA ARG A 136 16.98 -3.19 5.32
C ARG A 136 16.35 -1.87 4.87
N PHE A 137 15.05 -1.71 5.04
CA PHE A 137 14.33 -0.52 4.58
C PHE A 137 14.43 0.65 5.55
N SER A 138 14.73 0.44 6.83
CA SER A 138 14.90 1.51 7.83
C SER A 138 15.93 2.57 7.42
N ALA A 139 16.93 2.19 6.59
CA ALA A 139 17.90 3.12 6.04
C ALA A 139 17.31 4.12 5.02
N TYR A 140 16.13 3.85 4.49
CA TYR A 140 15.50 4.66 3.43
C TYR A 140 14.29 5.48 3.93
N GLY A 141 13.78 5.17 5.12
CA GLY A 141 12.66 5.85 5.75
C GLY A 141 11.83 4.91 6.63
N GLU A 142 10.61 5.31 6.96
CA GLU A 142 9.73 4.49 7.82
C GLU A 142 9.17 3.29 7.09
N VAL A 143 9.11 2.15 7.77
CA VAL A 143 8.39 0.94 7.34
C VAL A 143 7.27 0.66 8.31
N LEU A 144 6.16 0.13 7.77
CA LEU A 144 5.03 -0.35 8.55
C LEU A 144 4.97 -1.86 8.47
N ALA A 145 5.14 -2.56 9.60
CA ALA A 145 4.86 -3.99 9.69
C ALA A 145 3.40 -4.22 10.11
N VAL A 146 2.76 -5.17 9.44
CA VAL A 146 1.36 -5.56 9.68
C VAL A 146 1.32 -7.02 10.10
N THR A 147 1.19 -7.23 11.40
CA THR A 147 1.13 -8.53 12.05
C THR A 147 0.39 -8.45 13.38
N ASP A 148 -0.20 -9.55 13.82
CA ASP A 148 -0.76 -9.66 15.18
C ASP A 148 0.20 -10.29 16.17
N ASP A 149 1.37 -10.77 15.73
CA ASP A 149 2.41 -11.22 16.64
C ASP A 149 3.03 -10.03 17.39
N VAL A 150 2.95 -10.09 18.72
CA VAL A 150 3.45 -9.02 19.60
C VAL A 150 4.97 -8.95 19.56
N ALA A 151 5.66 -10.10 19.53
CA ALA A 151 7.12 -10.14 19.52
C ALA A 151 7.67 -9.55 18.22
N GLU A 152 7.04 -9.85 17.08
CA GLU A 152 7.40 -9.29 15.79
C GLU A 152 7.19 -7.76 15.77
N ARG A 153 6.03 -7.28 16.28
CA ARG A 153 5.76 -5.84 16.40
C ARG A 153 6.80 -5.12 17.26
N ASP A 154 7.16 -5.71 18.38
CA ASP A 154 8.17 -5.14 19.30
C ASP A 154 9.54 -5.09 18.63
N THR A 155 9.92 -6.13 17.87
CA THR A 155 11.17 -6.18 17.11
C THR A 155 11.22 -5.06 16.06
N VAL A 156 10.18 -4.93 15.23
CA VAL A 156 10.14 -3.90 14.19
C VAL A 156 10.15 -2.49 14.81
N THR A 157 9.41 -2.28 15.88
CA THR A 157 9.41 -0.99 16.61
C THR A 157 10.78 -0.70 17.21
N GLY A 158 11.47 -1.70 17.74
CA GLY A 158 12.85 -1.58 18.25
C GLY A 158 13.85 -1.21 17.16
N LEU A 159 13.59 -1.56 15.90
CA LEU A 159 14.38 -1.17 14.73
C LEU A 159 14.03 0.24 14.20
N GLY A 160 13.09 0.94 14.84
CA GLY A 160 12.64 2.28 14.43
C GLY A 160 11.53 2.27 13.39
N GLY A 161 10.93 1.11 13.07
CA GLY A 161 9.78 0.98 12.22
C GLY A 161 8.46 1.20 12.97
N LEU A 162 7.37 1.23 12.22
CA LEU A 162 6.01 1.26 12.74
C LEU A 162 5.41 -0.14 12.72
N ALA A 163 4.50 -0.41 13.63
CA ALA A 163 3.75 -1.67 13.65
C ALA A 163 2.25 -1.42 13.75
N SER A 164 1.46 -2.24 13.06
CA SER A 164 0.00 -2.20 13.08
C SER A 164 -0.56 -3.60 13.27
N SER A 165 -1.66 -3.71 14.00
CA SER A 165 -2.45 -4.94 14.00
C SER A 165 -3.12 -5.16 12.65
N CYS A 166 -3.39 -6.43 12.32
CA CYS A 166 -4.12 -6.80 11.11
C CYS A 166 -5.49 -6.10 11.03
N ALA A 167 -6.23 -6.07 12.14
CA ALA A 167 -7.55 -5.42 12.19
C ALA A 167 -7.49 -3.90 11.91
N ASN A 168 -6.45 -3.21 12.38
CA ASN A 168 -6.27 -1.78 12.08
C ASN A 168 -5.91 -1.56 10.62
N PHE A 169 -5.04 -2.39 10.07
CA PHE A 169 -4.63 -2.29 8.68
C PHE A 169 -5.78 -2.61 7.71
N ILE A 170 -6.61 -3.63 8.01
CA ILE A 170 -7.82 -3.93 7.23
C ILE A 170 -8.71 -2.70 7.12
N ARG A 171 -9.01 -2.04 8.24
CA ARG A 171 -9.82 -0.80 8.24
C ARG A 171 -9.18 0.31 7.40
N LEU A 172 -7.86 0.44 7.46
CA LEU A 172 -7.13 1.43 6.65
C LEU A 172 -7.27 1.13 5.15
N VAL A 173 -7.14 -0.13 4.74
CA VAL A 173 -7.33 -0.57 3.36
C VAL A 173 -8.77 -0.31 2.89
N GLU A 174 -9.77 -0.72 3.68
CA GLU A 174 -11.19 -0.53 3.34
C GLU A 174 -11.56 0.95 3.20
N ASN A 175 -11.07 1.79 4.10
CA ASN A 175 -11.30 3.24 4.02
C ASN A 175 -10.68 3.83 2.76
N ALA A 176 -9.42 3.52 2.45
CA ALA A 176 -8.74 4.04 1.27
C ALA A 176 -9.45 3.63 -0.03
N LEU A 177 -9.92 2.37 -0.12
CA LEU A 177 -10.66 1.89 -1.27
C LEU A 177 -12.05 2.52 -1.39
N THR A 178 -12.71 2.78 -0.27
CA THR A 178 -14.02 3.46 -0.25
C THR A 178 -13.90 4.91 -0.73
N GLU A 179 -12.90 5.62 -0.26
CA GLU A 179 -12.65 7.00 -0.67
C GLU A 179 -12.31 7.10 -2.15
N LEU A 180 -11.44 6.23 -2.66
CA LEU A 180 -11.17 6.17 -4.10
C LEU A 180 -12.45 5.95 -4.91
N GLN A 181 -13.34 5.06 -4.45
CA GLN A 181 -14.62 4.82 -5.12
C GLN A 181 -15.52 6.07 -5.13
N ASP A 182 -15.56 6.80 -4.04
CA ASP A 182 -16.39 7.99 -3.92
C ASP A 182 -15.82 9.17 -4.74
N GLU A 183 -14.50 9.30 -4.79
CA GLU A 183 -13.83 10.25 -5.69
C GLU A 183 -14.15 9.95 -7.17
N LEU A 184 -14.04 8.70 -7.59
CA LEU A 184 -14.38 8.28 -8.96
C LEU A 184 -15.86 8.54 -9.30
N LYS A 185 -16.79 8.26 -8.37
CA LYS A 185 -18.22 8.57 -8.57
C LYS A 185 -18.45 10.08 -8.75
N ASN A 186 -17.78 10.90 -7.93
CA ASN A 186 -17.90 12.35 -8.00
C ASN A 186 -17.31 12.90 -9.31
N TYR A 187 -16.16 12.39 -9.73
CA TYR A 187 -15.53 12.73 -11.01
C TYR A 187 -16.45 12.40 -12.19
N ASN A 188 -16.94 11.17 -12.26
CA ASN A 188 -17.85 10.74 -13.32
C ASN A 188 -19.14 11.57 -13.37
N ARG A 189 -19.69 11.96 -12.20
CA ARG A 189 -20.86 12.85 -12.13
C ARG A 189 -20.56 14.25 -12.64
N ALA A 190 -19.39 14.78 -12.35
CA ALA A 190 -18.96 16.10 -12.82
C ALA A 190 -18.79 16.10 -14.35
N GLU A 191 -18.13 15.08 -14.91
CA GLU A 191 -17.96 14.91 -16.34
C GLU A 191 -19.30 14.76 -17.09
N TRP A 192 -20.19 13.92 -16.56
CA TRP A 192 -21.54 13.77 -17.12
C TRP A 192 -22.30 15.10 -17.16
N ASN A 193 -22.21 15.89 -16.11
CA ASN A 193 -22.87 17.21 -16.06
C ASN A 193 -22.22 18.20 -17.04
N CYS A 194 -20.93 18.13 -17.27
CA CYS A 194 -20.22 18.95 -18.23
C CYS A 194 -20.65 18.59 -19.68
N PHE A 195 -20.66 17.30 -20.00
CA PHE A 195 -21.08 16.78 -21.28
C PHE A 195 -22.54 17.19 -21.64
N ASN A 196 -23.47 17.04 -20.70
CA ASN A 196 -24.87 17.41 -20.91
C ASN A 196 -25.07 18.91 -21.08
N ARG A 197 -24.21 19.77 -20.50
CA ARG A 197 -24.28 21.22 -20.70
C ARG A 197 -23.78 21.64 -22.09
N SER A 198 -22.72 21.02 -22.58
CA SER A 198 -22.19 21.30 -23.92
C SER A 198 -23.21 20.89 -25.00
N HIS A 199 -23.79 19.69 -24.88
CA HIS A 199 -24.78 19.18 -25.85
C HIS A 199 -26.06 20.01 -25.92
N LYS A 200 -26.47 20.66 -24.82
CA LYS A 200 -27.62 21.58 -24.81
C LYS A 200 -27.34 22.92 -25.44
N ARG A 201 -26.09 23.33 -25.64
CA ARG A 201 -25.72 24.58 -26.33
C ARG A 201 -25.70 24.41 -27.84
N ASP A 202 -25.32 23.22 -28.31
CA ASP A 202 -25.23 22.92 -29.75
C ASP A 202 -26.59 22.65 -30.40
N LEU A 203 -27.67 22.56 -29.62
CA LEU A 203 -29.04 22.34 -30.05
C LEU A 203 -29.90 23.63 -30.06
N LYS A 204 -29.29 24.79 -29.79
CA LYS A 204 -29.95 26.13 -29.91
C LYS A 204 -29.30 26.98 -31.01
#